data_620924531d9b54ad9132435730b07c12
#
_entry.id   620924531d9b54ad9132435730b07c12
#
_cell.length_a   1.000
_cell.length_b   1.000
_cell.length_c   1.000
_cell.angle_alpha   90.00
_cell.angle_beta   90.00
_cell.angle_gamma   90.00
#
_symmetry.space_group_name_H-M   'P 1'
#
loop_
_entity.id
_entity.type
_entity.pdbx_description
1 polymer ?
#
loop_
_entity_poly.entity_id
_entity_poly.type
_entity_poly.pdbx_seq_one_letter_code
_entity_poly.pdbx_strand_id
1 'polypeptide(L)'
;MPKWLRALALPVVALGLVAAACSSNDSSSTASGTSGSASAECTSDITVGVALDVGGLGDNGFNDLSQIGLQKAIDEGIICESNTKFLESNADGTNLDENTQSLAEDGYDLVIGTGFAFTPGINAIAPDYPDTSFGIIDGYATCGTACGLDNDADAIPNVTDLAFQEEQGSFLVGVAAGLKAQELGCDNVGFLGGQTGPLIGKFQAGYEAGVAEVAPEVTVQVEYIGDTTKAFDDATAGEALSNKMYDNGACIIYHAAGDSGNGLFKAAAEQQKIAIGVDSDQHEIVSADQAPWIMTSMIKRVDTAVYDTIVAVADGTFTGGGQVFGLADDGISYATSNPDLMSQDIVDQVEAYKQQILDGTIEVPTEPAKS
;
A
#
# COMPACT_ATOMS: atom_id res chain seq x y z
N MET A 1 -11.93 56.06 26.63
CA MET A 1 -13.22 56.78 26.51
C MET A 1 -13.53 56.99 25.07
N PRO A 2 -14.79 56.85 24.58
CA PRO A 2 -15.94 56.12 25.09
C PRO A 2 -16.37 54.92 24.16
N LYS A 3 -16.91 53.91 24.71
CA LYS A 3 -18.23 53.24 24.71
C LYS A 3 -19.17 53.58 23.54
N TRP A 4 -19.70 52.56 22.84
CA TRP A 4 -21.12 52.43 22.53
C TRP A 4 -21.49 50.94 22.31
N LEU A 5 -22.28 50.45 23.30
CA LEU A 5 -23.10 49.24 23.22
C LEU A 5 -24.32 49.55 22.31
N ARG A 6 -24.77 48.56 21.55
CA ARG A 6 -26.20 48.40 21.20
C ARG A 6 -26.51 46.88 21.08
N ALA A 7 -27.34 46.47 22.02
CA ALA A 7 -28.09 45.21 22.01
C ALA A 7 -29.45 45.46 21.31
N LEU A 8 -29.98 44.44 20.63
CA LEU A 8 -31.43 44.27 20.29
C LEU A 8 -31.55 42.78 19.85
N ALA A 9 -32.09 41.91 20.67
CA ALA A 9 -33.51 41.60 20.98
C ALA A 9 -34.12 40.61 19.96
N LEU A 10 -34.39 39.40 20.46
CA LEU A 10 -35.20 38.31 19.87
C LEU A 10 -36.69 38.71 19.71
N PRO A 11 -37.46 37.97 18.92
CA PRO A 11 -38.72 37.48 19.44
C PRO A 11 -38.87 35.97 19.37
N VAL A 12 -39.33 35.41 20.47
CA VAL A 12 -40.00 34.13 20.70
C VAL A 12 -41.40 34.24 20.12
N VAL A 13 -41.83 33.23 19.35
CA VAL A 13 -43.24 32.96 19.09
C VAL A 13 -43.53 31.52 19.45
N ALA A 14 -44.47 31.43 20.37
CA ALA A 14 -44.99 30.21 20.97
C ALA A 14 -46.31 29.76 20.35
N LEU A 15 -46.51 28.45 20.41
CA LEU A 15 -47.76 27.70 20.63
C LEU A 15 -48.87 27.74 19.55
N GLY A 16 -49.26 26.52 19.16
CA GLY A 16 -50.56 26.16 18.59
C GLY A 16 -50.82 24.67 18.71
N LEU A 17 -51.25 24.22 19.90
CA LEU A 17 -51.89 22.90 20.11
C LEU A 17 -53.32 22.96 19.57
N VAL A 18 -53.68 21.99 18.71
CA VAL A 18 -55.09 21.63 18.50
C VAL A 18 -55.21 20.11 18.70
N ALA A 19 -55.88 19.75 19.79
CA ALA A 19 -56.39 18.42 20.04
C ALA A 19 -57.80 18.32 19.43
N ALA A 20 -58.08 17.27 18.71
CA ALA A 20 -59.43 16.78 18.45
C ALA A 20 -59.43 15.27 18.58
N ALA A 21 -60.19 14.79 19.55
CA ALA A 21 -60.44 13.41 19.87
C ALA A 21 -61.76 12.92 19.22
N CYS A 22 -61.87 11.57 19.21
CA CYS A 22 -63.08 10.69 18.99
C CYS A 22 -63.17 10.12 17.57
N SER A 23 -63.36 8.82 17.32
CA SER A 23 -63.90 7.71 18.13
C SER A 23 -63.82 6.41 17.31
N SER A 24 -63.44 5.31 17.96
CA SER A 24 -63.87 3.87 17.80
C SER A 24 -64.08 3.28 16.39
N ASN A 25 -63.39 2.21 15.99
CA ASN A 25 -63.73 0.78 16.22
C ASN A 25 -62.76 -0.15 15.46
N ASP A 26 -62.31 -1.17 16.18
CA ASP A 26 -61.89 -2.53 15.82
C ASP A 26 -61.39 -2.87 14.40
N SER A 27 -60.15 -3.30 14.30
CA SER A 27 -59.78 -4.70 13.96
C SER A 27 -58.26 -4.85 13.86
N SER A 28 -57.74 -5.77 14.63
CA SER A 28 -56.44 -6.34 14.70
C SER A 28 -55.71 -6.53 13.34
N SER A 29 -54.52 -5.97 13.19
CA SER A 29 -53.38 -6.63 12.56
C SER A 29 -52.09 -5.99 13.06
N THR A 30 -51.42 -6.70 13.91
CA THR A 30 -50.05 -6.47 14.34
C THR A 30 -49.11 -6.52 13.12
N ALA A 31 -48.70 -5.38 12.63
CA ALA A 31 -47.52 -5.28 11.78
C ALA A 31 -46.40 -4.66 12.65
N SER A 32 -45.62 -5.52 13.27
CA SER A 32 -44.30 -5.16 13.76
C SER A 32 -43.48 -4.75 12.54
N GLY A 33 -43.34 -3.45 12.31
CA GLY A 33 -42.38 -2.91 11.40
C GLY A 33 -41.00 -3.11 12.03
N THR A 34 -40.40 -4.26 11.76
CA THR A 34 -38.95 -4.43 11.89
C THR A 34 -38.33 -3.53 10.83
N SER A 35 -37.68 -2.46 11.26
CA SER A 35 -36.74 -1.75 10.43
C SER A 35 -35.54 -2.71 10.22
N GLY A 36 -35.70 -3.64 9.32
CA GLY A 36 -34.61 -4.38 8.77
C GLY A 36 -33.80 -3.38 7.92
N SER A 37 -32.65 -3.02 8.38
CA SER A 37 -31.56 -2.57 7.49
C SER A 37 -31.48 -3.66 6.43
N ALA A 38 -31.86 -3.35 5.19
CA ALA A 38 -31.57 -4.24 4.08
C ALA A 38 -30.05 -4.29 4.00
N SER A 39 -29.44 -5.38 4.47
CA SER A 39 -28.10 -5.74 4.06
C SER A 39 -28.12 -5.78 2.54
N ALA A 40 -27.25 -5.02 1.90
CA ALA A 40 -27.06 -5.15 0.46
C ALA A 40 -26.82 -6.64 0.19
N GLU A 41 -27.63 -7.24 -0.70
CA GLU A 41 -27.41 -8.64 -1.11
C GLU A 41 -26.08 -8.67 -1.88
N CYS A 42 -25.07 -9.37 -1.33
CA CYS A 42 -23.81 -9.61 -1.98
C CYS A 42 -24.02 -10.58 -3.15
N THR A 43 -23.22 -10.47 -4.18
CA THR A 43 -23.33 -11.32 -5.37
C THR A 43 -22.68 -12.69 -5.16
N SER A 44 -21.75 -12.81 -4.20
CA SER A 44 -21.04 -14.04 -3.85
C SER A 44 -21.07 -14.29 -2.33
N ASP A 45 -21.18 -15.57 -1.96
CA ASP A 45 -21.14 -16.01 -0.57
C ASP A 45 -19.73 -16.41 -0.10
N ILE A 46 -18.68 -16.21 -0.93
CA ILE A 46 -17.31 -16.58 -0.54
C ILE A 46 -16.88 -15.85 0.72
N THR A 47 -16.02 -16.51 1.47
CA THR A 47 -15.37 -15.98 2.67
C THR A 47 -13.92 -15.61 2.39
N VAL A 48 -13.47 -14.41 2.82
CA VAL A 48 -12.14 -13.88 2.56
C VAL A 48 -11.42 -13.53 3.86
N GLY A 49 -10.29 -14.17 4.11
CA GLY A 49 -9.39 -13.87 5.21
C GLY A 49 -8.13 -13.17 4.70
N VAL A 50 -7.73 -12.08 5.34
CA VAL A 50 -6.49 -11.37 5.02
C VAL A 50 -5.59 -11.36 6.26
N ALA A 51 -4.40 -11.95 6.14
CA ALA A 51 -3.36 -11.88 7.15
C ALA A 51 -2.37 -10.76 6.75
N LEU A 52 -2.26 -9.76 7.63
CA LEU A 52 -1.42 -8.58 7.42
C LEU A 52 0.02 -8.84 7.89
N ASP A 53 0.99 -8.21 7.22
CA ASP A 53 2.40 -8.25 7.63
C ASP A 53 2.64 -7.41 8.91
N VAL A 54 3.86 -7.43 9.40
CA VAL A 54 4.29 -6.56 10.50
C VAL A 54 4.05 -5.09 10.15
N GLY A 55 3.75 -4.26 11.14
CA GLY A 55 3.27 -2.90 10.95
C GLY A 55 1.73 -2.81 10.96
N GLY A 56 1.02 -3.81 10.44
CA GLY A 56 -0.44 -3.87 10.47
C GLY A 56 -1.13 -2.68 9.80
N LEU A 57 -2.38 -2.43 10.18
CA LEU A 57 -3.14 -1.29 9.67
C LEU A 57 -2.62 0.03 10.23
N GLY A 58 -2.63 1.07 9.40
CA GLY A 58 -2.13 2.41 9.74
C GLY A 58 -0.69 2.65 9.30
N ASP A 59 -0.12 1.74 8.47
CA ASP A 59 1.22 1.90 7.90
C ASP A 59 1.28 2.96 6.78
N ASN A 60 0.13 3.53 6.40
CA ASN A 60 -0.03 4.50 5.31
C ASN A 60 0.44 3.95 3.94
N GLY A 61 0.41 2.63 3.76
CA GLY A 61 0.96 2.01 2.56
C GLY A 61 0.51 0.55 2.38
N PHE A 62 1.43 -0.37 2.53
CA PHE A 62 1.35 -1.76 2.10
C PHE A 62 0.17 -2.57 2.69
N ASN A 63 0.04 -2.55 4.03
CA ASN A 63 -1.05 -3.25 4.70
C ASN A 63 -2.41 -2.56 4.50
N ASP A 64 -2.43 -1.22 4.56
CA ASP A 64 -3.64 -0.43 4.32
C ASP A 64 -4.20 -0.66 2.91
N LEU A 65 -3.35 -0.83 1.89
CA LEU A 65 -3.77 -1.14 0.53
C LEU A 65 -4.47 -2.51 0.43
N SER A 66 -4.04 -3.51 1.20
CA SER A 66 -4.75 -4.79 1.25
C SER A 66 -6.16 -4.64 1.82
N GLN A 67 -6.32 -3.79 2.85
CA GLN A 67 -7.64 -3.45 3.37
C GLN A 67 -8.48 -2.70 2.32
N ILE A 68 -7.89 -1.74 1.61
CA ILE A 68 -8.59 -0.96 0.57
C ILE A 68 -9.10 -1.87 -0.55
N GLY A 69 -8.31 -2.84 -1.00
CA GLY A 69 -8.73 -3.82 -2.00
C GLY A 69 -9.90 -4.68 -1.55
N LEU A 70 -9.85 -5.18 -0.32
CA LEU A 70 -10.98 -5.93 0.28
C LEU A 70 -12.21 -5.04 0.46
N GLN A 71 -12.05 -3.82 0.98
CA GLN A 71 -13.16 -2.88 1.18
C GLN A 71 -13.84 -2.53 -0.14
N LYS A 72 -13.08 -2.37 -1.22
CA LYS A 72 -13.62 -2.14 -2.56
C LYS A 72 -14.54 -3.29 -3.01
N ALA A 73 -14.14 -4.55 -2.77
CA ALA A 73 -14.99 -5.70 -3.10
C ALA A 73 -16.30 -5.74 -2.27
N ILE A 74 -16.24 -5.27 -1.03
CA ILE A 74 -17.43 -5.11 -0.17
C ILE A 74 -18.32 -3.98 -0.68
N ASP A 75 -17.77 -2.81 -0.96
CA ASP A 75 -18.50 -1.60 -1.39
C ASP A 75 -19.20 -1.82 -2.74
N GLU A 76 -18.60 -2.61 -3.62
CA GLU A 76 -19.18 -3.01 -4.91
C GLU A 76 -20.19 -4.17 -4.78
N GLY A 77 -20.39 -4.71 -3.57
CA GLY A 77 -21.35 -5.79 -3.31
C GLY A 77 -20.93 -7.13 -3.90
N ILE A 78 -19.63 -7.35 -4.14
CA ILE A 78 -19.12 -8.65 -4.61
C ILE A 78 -19.16 -9.64 -3.47
N ILE A 79 -18.68 -9.27 -2.29
CA ILE A 79 -18.68 -10.06 -1.07
C ILE A 79 -19.35 -9.30 0.08
N CYS A 80 -19.89 -10.02 1.06
CA CYS A 80 -20.45 -9.41 2.26
C CYS A 80 -19.37 -9.10 3.28
N GLU A 81 -19.46 -7.95 3.96
CA GLU A 81 -18.57 -7.59 5.07
C GLU A 81 -18.55 -8.69 6.17
N SER A 82 -19.70 -9.32 6.44
CA SER A 82 -19.80 -10.43 7.41
C SER A 82 -18.98 -11.67 7.05
N ASN A 83 -18.55 -11.79 5.80
CA ASN A 83 -17.78 -12.90 5.26
C ASN A 83 -16.27 -12.60 5.22
N THR A 84 -15.83 -11.53 5.87
CA THR A 84 -14.42 -11.10 5.84
C THR A 84 -13.77 -11.14 7.21
N LYS A 85 -12.46 -11.33 7.26
CA LYS A 85 -11.66 -11.29 8.48
C LYS A 85 -10.26 -10.78 8.22
N PHE A 86 -9.80 -9.88 9.08
CA PHE A 86 -8.39 -9.48 9.14
C PHE A 86 -7.71 -10.12 10.35
N LEU A 87 -6.47 -10.56 10.18
CA LEU A 87 -5.58 -10.98 11.26
C LEU A 87 -4.28 -10.18 11.17
N GLU A 88 -3.95 -9.45 12.22
CA GLU A 88 -2.71 -8.70 12.32
C GLU A 88 -1.57 -9.58 12.80
N SER A 89 -0.38 -9.28 12.34
CA SER A 89 0.85 -9.95 12.78
C SER A 89 1.45 -9.26 14.00
N ASN A 90 2.17 -10.04 14.80
CA ASN A 90 2.99 -9.49 15.87
C ASN A 90 4.14 -8.66 15.28
N ALA A 91 4.63 -7.68 16.00
CA ALA A 91 5.75 -6.82 15.59
C ALA A 91 7.05 -7.59 15.24
N ASP A 92 7.20 -8.84 15.67
CA ASP A 92 8.32 -9.72 15.33
C ASP A 92 7.98 -10.78 14.26
N GLY A 93 6.75 -10.76 13.72
CA GLY A 93 6.30 -11.66 12.66
C GLY A 93 6.16 -13.14 13.09
N THR A 94 6.15 -13.44 14.38
CA THR A 94 6.17 -14.84 14.87
C THR A 94 4.87 -15.60 14.66
N ASN A 95 3.76 -14.91 14.35
CA ASN A 95 2.43 -15.52 14.13
C ASN A 95 1.96 -15.50 12.67
N LEU A 96 2.83 -15.18 11.72
CA LEU A 96 2.47 -15.12 10.28
C LEU A 96 1.85 -16.46 9.81
N ASP A 97 2.55 -17.58 10.05
CA ASP A 97 2.10 -18.91 9.65
C ASP A 97 0.82 -19.32 10.41
N GLU A 98 0.73 -19.01 11.71
CA GLU A 98 -0.45 -19.30 12.55
C GLU A 98 -1.69 -18.57 12.02
N ASN A 99 -1.55 -17.29 11.59
CA ASN A 99 -2.63 -16.50 11.06
C ASN A 99 -3.22 -17.12 9.79
N THR A 100 -2.38 -17.48 8.81
CA THR A 100 -2.84 -18.09 7.57
C THR A 100 -3.40 -19.48 7.77
N GLN A 101 -2.76 -20.30 8.61
CA GLN A 101 -3.26 -21.62 8.97
C GLN A 101 -4.64 -21.54 9.66
N SER A 102 -4.81 -20.61 10.61
CA SER A 102 -6.10 -20.42 11.31
C SER A 102 -7.23 -20.06 10.34
N LEU A 103 -6.97 -19.20 9.35
CA LEU A 103 -7.98 -18.86 8.35
C LEU A 103 -8.35 -20.08 7.48
N ALA A 104 -7.37 -20.87 7.07
CA ALA A 104 -7.60 -22.08 6.29
C ALA A 104 -8.37 -23.14 7.11
N GLU A 105 -8.02 -23.34 8.40
CA GLU A 105 -8.72 -24.23 9.33
C GLU A 105 -10.18 -23.79 9.59
N ASP A 106 -10.42 -22.48 9.64
CA ASP A 106 -11.77 -21.89 9.76
C ASP A 106 -12.60 -22.06 8.47
N GLY A 107 -11.98 -22.54 7.36
CA GLY A 107 -12.65 -22.86 6.10
C GLY A 107 -12.90 -21.64 5.22
N TYR A 108 -12.05 -20.64 5.23
CA TYR A 108 -12.13 -19.51 4.31
C TYR A 108 -11.87 -19.94 2.87
N ASP A 109 -12.69 -19.45 1.92
CA ASP A 109 -12.55 -19.75 0.49
C ASP A 109 -11.32 -19.10 -0.14
N LEU A 110 -10.94 -17.92 0.37
CA LEU A 110 -9.72 -17.20 0.00
C LEU A 110 -8.97 -16.74 1.24
N VAL A 111 -7.68 -17.04 1.29
CA VAL A 111 -6.74 -16.53 2.30
C VAL A 111 -5.64 -15.73 1.59
N ILE A 112 -5.49 -14.47 1.96
CA ILE A 112 -4.44 -13.58 1.41
C ILE A 112 -3.40 -13.32 2.50
N GLY A 113 -2.13 -13.61 2.21
CA GLY A 113 -0.98 -13.18 2.98
C GLY A 113 -0.41 -11.89 2.38
N THR A 114 -0.43 -10.80 3.16
CA THR A 114 0.10 -9.50 2.73
C THR A 114 1.61 -9.45 3.00
N GLY A 115 2.41 -9.87 2.02
CA GLY A 115 3.88 -9.77 2.11
C GLY A 115 4.61 -11.10 1.83
N PHE A 116 5.83 -10.96 1.35
CA PHE A 116 6.68 -12.10 0.95
C PHE A 116 6.96 -13.09 2.10
N ALA A 117 6.90 -12.61 3.34
CA ALA A 117 7.17 -13.43 4.51
C ALA A 117 6.14 -14.56 4.72
N PHE A 118 4.95 -14.45 4.14
CA PHE A 118 3.93 -15.50 4.16
C PHE A 118 4.22 -16.66 3.19
N THR A 119 5.13 -16.49 2.23
CA THR A 119 5.39 -17.50 1.18
C THR A 119 5.74 -18.88 1.76
N PRO A 120 6.68 -19.06 2.71
CA PRO A 120 7.01 -20.39 3.22
C PRO A 120 5.84 -21.07 3.94
N GLY A 121 5.11 -20.33 4.76
CA GLY A 121 3.96 -20.84 5.54
C GLY A 121 2.81 -21.27 4.64
N ILE A 122 2.37 -20.40 3.74
CA ILE A 122 1.27 -20.71 2.81
C ILE A 122 1.63 -21.92 1.93
N ASN A 123 2.85 -21.98 1.40
CA ASN A 123 3.26 -23.11 0.56
C ASN A 123 3.29 -24.44 1.31
N ALA A 124 3.59 -24.39 2.60
CA ALA A 124 3.60 -25.60 3.43
C ALA A 124 2.19 -26.12 3.69
N ILE A 125 1.20 -25.24 3.87
CA ILE A 125 -0.17 -25.63 4.25
C ILE A 125 -1.11 -25.80 3.05
N ALA A 126 -0.94 -25.05 1.98
CA ALA A 126 -1.88 -25.01 0.86
C ALA A 126 -2.24 -26.39 0.26
N PRO A 127 -1.32 -27.38 0.17
CA PRO A 127 -1.66 -28.71 -0.29
C PRO A 127 -2.65 -29.47 0.60
N ASP A 128 -2.73 -29.13 1.90
CA ASP A 128 -3.63 -29.75 2.87
C ASP A 128 -5.04 -29.10 2.84
N TYR A 129 -5.19 -27.94 2.20
CA TYR A 129 -6.43 -27.20 2.06
C TYR A 129 -6.79 -26.94 0.58
N PRO A 130 -7.05 -28.02 -0.21
CA PRO A 130 -7.22 -27.89 -1.67
C PRO A 130 -8.47 -27.10 -2.10
N ASP A 131 -9.44 -26.91 -1.21
CA ASP A 131 -10.65 -26.13 -1.45
C ASP A 131 -10.50 -24.65 -1.08
N THR A 132 -9.39 -24.25 -0.44
CA THR A 132 -9.03 -22.86 -0.13
C THR A 132 -8.08 -22.32 -1.20
N SER A 133 -8.39 -21.17 -1.76
CA SER A 133 -7.48 -20.40 -2.61
C SER A 133 -6.56 -19.53 -1.76
N PHE A 134 -5.29 -19.42 -2.13
CA PHE A 134 -4.32 -18.58 -1.44
C PHE A 134 -3.73 -17.54 -2.38
N GLY A 135 -3.67 -16.27 -1.94
CA GLY A 135 -2.94 -15.20 -2.60
C GLY A 135 -1.78 -14.73 -1.73
N ILE A 136 -0.61 -14.49 -2.31
CA ILE A 136 0.55 -13.97 -1.58
C ILE A 136 1.02 -12.69 -2.26
N ILE A 137 0.81 -11.55 -1.59
CA ILE A 137 1.38 -10.29 -2.05
C ILE A 137 2.90 -10.34 -1.93
N ASP A 138 3.60 -9.96 -3.00
CA ASP A 138 5.06 -10.12 -3.10
C ASP A 138 5.53 -11.58 -2.97
N GLY A 139 4.64 -12.54 -3.25
CA GLY A 139 4.96 -13.96 -3.25
C GLY A 139 5.97 -14.33 -4.35
N TYR A 140 6.72 -15.40 -4.11
CA TYR A 140 7.76 -15.84 -5.03
C TYR A 140 7.85 -17.38 -5.17
N ALA A 141 6.84 -18.09 -4.69
CA ALA A 141 6.90 -19.56 -4.68
C ALA A 141 6.48 -20.20 -6.00
N THR A 142 5.53 -19.57 -6.70
CA THR A 142 4.92 -20.13 -7.90
C THR A 142 5.21 -19.32 -9.16
N CYS A 143 5.75 -18.10 -9.00
CA CYS A 143 6.02 -17.20 -10.12
C CYS A 143 7.31 -17.52 -10.88
N GLY A 144 8.21 -18.36 -10.32
CA GLY A 144 9.40 -18.86 -10.97
C GLY A 144 10.24 -17.79 -11.67
N THR A 145 10.58 -18.03 -12.93
CA THR A 145 11.39 -17.10 -13.73
C THR A 145 10.70 -15.75 -14.01
N ALA A 146 9.36 -15.66 -13.92
CA ALA A 146 8.65 -14.38 -14.07
C ALA A 146 8.95 -13.40 -12.92
N CYS A 147 9.28 -13.94 -11.73
CA CYS A 147 9.73 -13.15 -10.58
C CYS A 147 11.27 -13.10 -10.44
N GLY A 148 12.01 -13.54 -11.45
CA GLY A 148 13.47 -13.56 -11.43
C GLY A 148 14.06 -14.70 -10.57
N LEU A 149 13.28 -15.75 -10.28
CA LEU A 149 13.75 -16.91 -9.52
C LEU A 149 14.18 -18.03 -10.46
N ASP A 150 15.33 -18.65 -10.19
CA ASP A 150 15.91 -19.75 -10.98
C ASP A 150 15.19 -21.11 -10.78
N ASN A 151 14.03 -21.13 -10.13
CA ASN A 151 13.30 -22.37 -9.85
C ASN A 151 11.91 -22.37 -10.47
N ASP A 152 11.66 -23.33 -11.35
CA ASP A 152 10.31 -23.80 -11.66
C ASP A 152 9.84 -24.63 -10.45
N ALA A 153 9.55 -23.97 -9.32
CA ALA A 153 8.85 -24.64 -8.23
C ALA A 153 7.56 -25.21 -8.83
N ASP A 154 7.27 -26.49 -8.59
CA ASP A 154 6.01 -27.09 -9.04
C ASP A 154 4.87 -26.19 -8.54
N ALA A 155 4.15 -25.57 -9.46
CA ALA A 155 3.08 -24.64 -9.13
C ALA A 155 2.08 -25.34 -8.21
N ILE A 156 1.80 -24.72 -7.06
CA ILE A 156 0.75 -25.21 -6.15
C ILE A 156 -0.58 -24.70 -6.72
N PRO A 157 -1.49 -25.61 -7.13
CA PRO A 157 -2.64 -25.23 -7.97
C PRO A 157 -3.58 -24.19 -7.34
N ASN A 158 -3.62 -24.13 -6.00
CA ASN A 158 -4.47 -23.22 -5.23
C ASN A 158 -3.70 -22.05 -4.60
N VAL A 159 -2.47 -21.77 -5.05
CA VAL A 159 -1.67 -20.61 -4.62
C VAL A 159 -1.37 -19.72 -5.80
N THR A 160 -1.62 -18.41 -5.68
CA THR A 160 -1.17 -17.39 -6.61
C THR A 160 -0.19 -16.43 -5.95
N ASP A 161 0.97 -16.20 -6.58
CA ASP A 161 1.89 -15.13 -6.21
C ASP A 161 1.49 -13.85 -6.94
N LEU A 162 1.34 -12.76 -6.20
CA LEU A 162 0.99 -11.43 -6.70
C LEU A 162 2.23 -10.55 -6.59
N ALA A 163 3.10 -10.67 -7.59
CA ALA A 163 4.40 -10.02 -7.62
C ALA A 163 4.36 -8.72 -8.43
N PHE A 164 5.35 -7.85 -8.21
CA PHE A 164 5.41 -6.54 -8.86
C PHE A 164 6.79 -6.29 -9.47
N GLN A 165 6.82 -5.39 -10.46
CA GLN A 165 8.05 -4.89 -11.06
C GLN A 165 8.48 -3.60 -10.35
N GLU A 166 8.84 -3.73 -9.08
CA GLU A 166 9.16 -2.62 -8.18
C GLU A 166 10.32 -1.76 -8.71
N GLU A 167 11.27 -2.38 -9.41
CA GLU A 167 12.39 -1.71 -10.05
C GLU A 167 11.92 -0.65 -11.05
N GLN A 168 10.83 -0.91 -11.78
CA GLN A 168 10.34 0.03 -12.80
C GLN A 168 9.82 1.33 -12.17
N GLY A 169 8.98 1.23 -11.12
CA GLY A 169 8.47 2.41 -10.41
C GLY A 169 9.57 3.14 -9.66
N SER A 170 10.48 2.38 -9.04
CA SER A 170 11.64 2.95 -8.34
C SER A 170 12.59 3.68 -9.28
N PHE A 171 12.75 3.21 -10.52
CA PHE A 171 13.49 3.94 -11.55
C PHE A 171 12.84 5.31 -11.83
N LEU A 172 11.52 5.37 -11.97
CA LEU A 172 10.82 6.61 -12.25
C LEU A 172 10.98 7.65 -11.12
N VAL A 173 10.85 7.22 -9.86
CA VAL A 173 11.07 8.13 -8.72
C VAL A 173 12.57 8.44 -8.55
N GLY A 174 13.48 7.57 -8.99
CA GLY A 174 14.90 7.82 -9.09
C GLY A 174 15.24 8.93 -10.11
N VAL A 175 14.60 8.89 -11.29
CA VAL A 175 14.68 9.97 -12.29
C VAL A 175 14.18 11.29 -11.69
N ALA A 176 13.01 11.27 -11.03
CA ALA A 176 12.47 12.47 -10.37
C ALA A 176 13.43 13.02 -9.30
N ALA A 177 14.02 12.15 -8.48
CA ALA A 177 15.01 12.54 -7.46
C ALA A 177 16.27 13.14 -8.06
N GLY A 178 16.83 12.53 -9.12
CA GLY A 178 18.02 13.02 -9.81
C GLY A 178 17.81 14.40 -10.42
N LEU A 179 16.68 14.61 -11.12
CA LEU A 179 16.30 15.91 -11.69
C LEU A 179 16.15 16.98 -10.60
N LYS A 180 15.46 16.64 -9.51
CA LYS A 180 15.27 17.56 -8.37
C LYS A 180 16.59 17.85 -7.67
N ALA A 181 17.48 16.88 -7.51
CA ALA A 181 18.81 17.08 -6.92
C ALA A 181 19.62 18.07 -7.74
N GLN A 182 19.60 17.99 -9.09
CA GLN A 182 20.23 18.96 -9.99
C GLN A 182 19.63 20.36 -9.83
N GLU A 183 18.30 20.50 -9.75
CA GLU A 183 17.64 21.79 -9.49
C GLU A 183 18.10 22.43 -8.18
N LEU A 184 18.32 21.61 -7.14
CA LEU A 184 18.76 22.05 -5.81
C LEU A 184 20.27 22.27 -5.71
N GLY A 185 21.05 21.82 -6.69
CA GLY A 185 22.51 21.81 -6.63
C GLY A 185 23.03 20.86 -5.54
N CYS A 186 22.42 19.71 -5.41
CA CYS A 186 22.67 18.72 -4.37
C CYS A 186 23.41 17.51 -4.97
N ASP A 187 24.49 17.06 -4.32
CA ASP A 187 25.35 15.98 -4.78
C ASP A 187 25.00 14.62 -4.17
N ASN A 188 24.01 14.58 -3.27
CA ASN A 188 23.64 13.36 -2.54
C ASN A 188 22.13 13.19 -2.40
N VAL A 189 21.65 11.96 -2.66
CA VAL A 189 20.30 11.49 -2.31
C VAL A 189 20.42 10.22 -1.49
N GLY A 190 19.31 9.74 -0.92
CA GLY A 190 19.30 8.54 -0.06
C GLY A 190 18.27 7.50 -0.49
N PHE A 191 18.55 6.24 -0.16
CA PHE A 191 17.60 5.12 -0.16
C PHE A 191 17.55 4.50 1.22
N LEU A 192 16.35 4.36 1.78
CA LEU A 192 16.09 3.72 3.07
C LEU A 192 15.29 2.43 2.84
N GLY A 193 15.95 1.28 2.91
CA GLY A 193 15.30 -0.02 2.84
C GLY A 193 14.86 -0.52 4.21
N GLY A 194 13.78 -1.30 4.26
CA GLY A 194 13.40 -2.06 5.46
C GLY A 194 14.36 -3.21 5.70
N GLN A 195 13.97 -4.41 5.28
CA GLN A 195 14.79 -5.61 5.39
C GLN A 195 15.71 -5.79 4.18
N THR A 196 16.97 -6.15 4.42
CA THR A 196 17.88 -6.55 3.33
C THR A 196 17.38 -7.82 2.64
N GLY A 197 17.33 -7.81 1.31
CA GLY A 197 16.89 -8.98 0.55
C GLY A 197 16.62 -8.66 -0.92
N PRO A 198 16.32 -9.69 -1.74
CA PRO A 198 16.12 -9.52 -3.18
C PRO A 198 14.96 -8.58 -3.52
N LEU A 199 13.85 -8.65 -2.77
CA LEU A 199 12.67 -7.81 -3.03
C LEU A 199 13.01 -6.32 -2.84
N ILE A 200 13.52 -5.93 -1.66
CA ILE A 200 13.88 -4.53 -1.40
C ILE A 200 15.09 -4.11 -2.24
N GLY A 201 15.91 -5.08 -2.65
CA GLY A 201 16.97 -4.86 -3.64
C GLY A 201 16.48 -4.37 -4.99
N LYS A 202 15.28 -4.78 -5.47
CA LYS A 202 14.69 -4.25 -6.70
C LYS A 202 14.36 -2.76 -6.59
N PHE A 203 13.80 -2.31 -5.46
CA PHE A 203 13.53 -0.90 -5.19
C PHE A 203 14.82 -0.09 -5.22
N GLN A 204 15.86 -0.57 -4.53
CA GLN A 204 17.18 0.08 -4.52
C GLN A 204 17.76 0.15 -5.93
N ALA A 205 17.79 -0.97 -6.66
CA ALA A 205 18.39 -1.06 -7.98
C ALA A 205 17.73 -0.10 -8.98
N GLY A 206 16.40 -0.08 -9.00
CA GLY A 206 15.64 0.83 -9.84
C GLY A 206 15.92 2.28 -9.50
N TYR A 207 15.89 2.65 -8.22
CA TYR A 207 16.15 4.00 -7.76
C TYR A 207 17.58 4.48 -8.12
N GLU A 208 18.59 3.67 -7.82
CA GLU A 208 19.99 3.97 -8.17
C GLU A 208 20.16 4.16 -9.69
N ALA A 209 19.54 3.28 -10.49
CA ALA A 209 19.58 3.37 -11.94
C ALA A 209 18.89 4.63 -12.47
N GLY A 210 17.72 4.99 -11.93
CA GLY A 210 17.00 6.20 -12.32
C GLY A 210 17.76 7.49 -11.98
N VAL A 211 18.37 7.57 -10.79
CA VAL A 211 19.24 8.70 -10.42
C VAL A 211 20.44 8.79 -11.36
N ALA A 212 21.13 7.66 -11.59
CA ALA A 212 22.33 7.63 -12.43
C ALA A 212 22.04 7.98 -13.91
N GLU A 213 20.85 7.70 -14.40
CA GLU A 213 20.44 7.99 -15.78
C GLU A 213 20.42 9.50 -16.07
N VAL A 214 19.95 10.31 -15.12
CA VAL A 214 19.79 11.76 -15.32
C VAL A 214 20.81 12.60 -14.58
N ALA A 215 21.41 12.08 -13.50
CA ALA A 215 22.31 12.79 -12.61
C ALA A 215 23.50 11.89 -12.18
N PRO A 216 24.35 11.43 -13.11
CA PRO A 216 25.42 10.46 -12.80
C PRO A 216 26.46 10.97 -11.79
N GLU A 217 26.49 12.28 -11.52
CA GLU A 217 27.35 12.89 -10.50
C GLU A 217 26.74 12.82 -9.09
N VAL A 218 25.43 12.54 -8.98
CA VAL A 218 24.73 12.46 -7.68
C VAL A 218 24.96 11.08 -7.07
N THR A 219 25.41 11.06 -5.82
CA THR A 219 25.63 9.82 -5.07
C THR A 219 24.37 9.37 -4.36
N VAL A 220 24.06 8.08 -4.39
CA VAL A 220 22.99 7.49 -3.58
C VAL A 220 23.58 6.90 -2.30
N GLN A 221 23.22 7.44 -1.14
CA GLN A 221 23.49 6.82 0.16
C GLN A 221 22.45 5.74 0.41
N VAL A 222 22.88 4.54 0.82
CA VAL A 222 21.99 3.41 1.08
C VAL A 222 22.09 3.01 2.54
N GLU A 223 20.94 2.97 3.20
CA GLU A 223 20.80 2.45 4.58
C GLU A 223 19.64 1.45 4.63
N TYR A 224 19.81 0.39 5.41
CA TYR A 224 18.76 -0.60 5.72
C TYR A 224 18.48 -0.60 7.20
N ILE A 225 17.20 -0.74 7.58
CA ILE A 225 16.80 -0.76 8.99
C ILE A 225 17.22 -2.05 9.66
N GLY A 226 17.13 -3.18 8.94
CA GLY A 226 17.52 -4.48 9.51
C GLY A 226 17.57 -5.62 8.50
N ASP A 227 17.62 -6.83 9.04
CA ASP A 227 17.71 -8.09 8.30
C ASP A 227 16.55 -9.06 8.60
N THR A 228 15.53 -8.58 9.31
CA THR A 228 14.30 -9.33 9.64
C THR A 228 13.08 -8.50 9.32
N THR A 229 11.89 -9.12 9.29
CA THR A 229 10.61 -8.45 9.05
C THR A 229 10.31 -7.30 10.01
N LYS A 230 10.85 -7.34 11.24
CA LYS A 230 10.75 -6.24 12.20
C LYS A 230 11.26 -4.90 11.65
N ALA A 231 12.14 -4.94 10.66
CA ALA A 231 12.64 -3.74 9.98
C ALA A 231 11.55 -2.92 9.26
N PHE A 232 10.35 -3.47 9.11
CA PHE A 232 9.20 -2.78 8.53
C PHE A 232 8.28 -2.13 9.57
N ASP A 233 8.58 -2.30 10.89
CA ASP A 233 7.79 -1.77 12.01
C ASP A 233 8.72 -1.12 13.07
N ASP A 234 9.61 -0.22 12.62
CA ASP A 234 10.51 0.54 13.50
C ASP A 234 10.71 1.98 13.00
N ALA A 235 9.65 2.79 13.11
CA ALA A 235 9.68 4.22 12.71
C ALA A 235 10.78 5.00 13.43
N THR A 236 11.18 4.58 14.65
CA THR A 236 12.28 5.23 15.37
C THR A 236 13.63 4.99 14.71
N ALA A 237 13.89 3.77 14.25
CA ALA A 237 15.11 3.48 13.48
C ALA A 237 15.06 4.17 12.11
N GLY A 238 13.89 4.20 11.46
CA GLY A 238 13.66 4.94 10.21
C GLY A 238 14.00 6.42 10.35
N GLU A 239 13.52 7.08 11.40
CA GLU A 239 13.85 8.48 11.70
C GLU A 239 15.36 8.69 11.95
N ALA A 240 15.97 7.83 12.75
CA ALA A 240 17.40 7.96 13.09
C ALA A 240 18.32 7.80 11.86
N LEU A 241 18.04 6.81 10.98
CA LEU A 241 18.79 6.59 9.75
C LEU A 241 18.57 7.71 8.73
N SER A 242 17.35 8.20 8.61
CA SER A 242 17.01 9.33 7.74
C SER A 242 17.73 10.60 8.18
N ASN A 243 17.73 10.91 9.48
CA ASN A 243 18.48 12.02 10.05
C ASN A 243 19.98 11.89 9.74
N LYS A 244 20.55 10.69 9.92
CA LYS A 244 21.95 10.41 9.58
C LYS A 244 22.26 10.70 8.10
N MET A 245 21.39 10.26 7.18
CA MET A 245 21.59 10.51 5.75
C MET A 245 21.46 11.99 5.39
N TYR A 246 20.48 12.71 5.97
CA TYR A 246 20.34 14.15 5.78
C TYR A 246 21.54 14.92 6.33
N ASP A 247 22.04 14.56 7.53
CA ASP A 247 23.25 15.16 8.14
C ASP A 247 24.50 14.89 7.29
N ASN A 248 24.54 13.76 6.57
CA ASN A 248 25.60 13.41 5.62
C ASN A 248 25.40 14.04 4.23
N GLY A 249 24.45 14.96 4.08
CA GLY A 249 24.27 15.77 2.88
C GLY A 249 23.21 15.26 1.89
N ALA A 250 22.46 14.21 2.18
CA ALA A 250 21.31 13.85 1.37
C ALA A 250 20.29 15.00 1.36
N CYS A 251 19.73 15.33 0.20
CA CYS A 251 18.67 16.32 0.10
C CYS A 251 17.30 15.70 -0.13
N ILE A 252 17.27 14.48 -0.64
CA ILE A 252 16.08 13.70 -0.96
C ILE A 252 16.34 12.27 -0.50
N ILE A 253 15.41 11.64 0.19
CA ILE A 253 15.49 10.24 0.58
C ILE A 253 14.21 9.52 0.10
N TYR A 254 14.39 8.39 -0.60
CA TYR A 254 13.34 7.45 -0.96
C TYR A 254 13.33 6.27 0.00
N HIS A 255 12.16 5.80 0.43
CA HIS A 255 12.08 4.60 1.26
C HIS A 255 11.30 3.45 0.61
N ALA A 256 11.70 2.23 0.97
CA ALA A 256 10.95 0.99 0.80
C ALA A 256 11.02 0.22 2.12
N ALA A 257 10.30 0.72 3.14
CA ALA A 257 10.50 0.33 4.54
C ALA A 257 9.19 0.19 5.35
N GLY A 258 8.02 0.09 4.69
CA GLY A 258 6.73 -0.06 5.37
C GLY A 258 6.48 1.05 6.39
N ASP A 259 5.92 0.71 7.58
CA ASP A 259 5.65 1.67 8.66
C ASP A 259 6.92 2.41 9.13
N SER A 260 8.08 1.78 9.05
CA SER A 260 9.36 2.44 9.38
C SER A 260 9.62 3.69 8.53
N GLY A 261 9.04 3.78 7.32
CA GLY A 261 9.08 4.96 6.46
C GLY A 261 8.40 6.19 7.05
N ASN A 262 7.45 6.03 7.97
CA ASN A 262 6.86 7.16 8.71
C ASN A 262 7.91 7.94 9.51
N GLY A 263 9.00 7.29 9.92
CA GLY A 263 10.16 7.95 10.54
C GLY A 263 10.91 8.87 9.57
N LEU A 264 11.01 8.50 8.28
CA LEU A 264 11.57 9.37 7.25
C LEU A 264 10.76 10.66 7.09
N PHE A 265 9.43 10.57 7.05
CA PHE A 265 8.58 11.76 6.86
C PHE A 265 8.71 12.73 8.02
N LYS A 266 8.84 12.21 9.25
CA LYS A 266 9.11 13.02 10.43
C LYS A 266 10.47 13.72 10.31
N ALA A 267 11.54 13.00 9.98
CA ALA A 267 12.87 13.57 9.79
C ALA A 267 12.90 14.64 8.67
N ALA A 268 12.19 14.36 7.54
CA ALA A 268 12.09 15.29 6.43
C ALA A 268 11.41 16.60 6.82
N ALA A 269 10.29 16.54 7.56
CA ALA A 269 9.59 17.72 8.04
C ALA A 269 10.41 18.52 9.06
N GLU A 270 11.07 17.86 10.01
CA GLU A 270 11.90 18.52 11.03
C GLU A 270 13.13 19.20 10.42
N GLN A 271 13.77 18.58 9.42
CA GLN A 271 14.96 19.11 8.75
C GLN A 271 14.66 19.96 7.50
N GLN A 272 13.38 20.08 7.11
CA GLN A 272 12.95 20.76 5.88
C GLN A 272 13.67 20.20 4.65
N LYS A 273 13.72 18.87 4.55
CA LYS A 273 14.30 18.09 3.46
C LYS A 273 13.20 17.35 2.71
N ILE A 274 13.54 16.71 1.61
CA ILE A 274 12.57 16.05 0.72
C ILE A 274 12.58 14.55 0.99
N ALA A 275 11.38 13.97 1.06
CA ALA A 275 11.16 12.54 1.10
C ALA A 275 10.44 12.07 -0.17
N ILE A 276 10.62 10.79 -0.51
CA ILE A 276 9.84 10.07 -1.52
C ILE A 276 9.21 8.86 -0.83
N GLY A 277 7.91 8.72 -1.00
CA GLY A 277 7.10 7.66 -0.43
C GLY A 277 7.04 6.40 -1.28
N VAL A 278 6.28 5.40 -0.81
CA VAL A 278 6.11 4.09 -1.44
C VAL A 278 4.67 3.58 -1.28
N ASP A 279 4.27 2.67 -2.16
CA ASP A 279 3.00 1.95 -2.21
C ASP A 279 1.80 2.86 -2.49
N SER A 280 1.49 3.80 -1.60
CA SER A 280 0.40 4.78 -1.70
C SER A 280 0.92 6.17 -2.05
N ASP A 281 0.03 7.06 -2.49
CA ASP A 281 0.33 8.50 -2.57
C ASP A 281 0.41 9.09 -1.15
N GLN A 282 1.58 8.96 -0.54
CA GLN A 282 1.77 9.30 0.87
C GLN A 282 1.72 10.79 1.15
N HIS A 283 1.88 11.65 0.13
CA HIS A 283 1.61 13.08 0.25
C HIS A 283 0.16 13.37 0.67
N GLU A 284 -0.80 12.61 0.15
CA GLU A 284 -2.23 12.82 0.40
C GLU A 284 -2.71 12.27 1.76
N ILE A 285 -1.95 11.38 2.40
CA ILE A 285 -2.41 10.62 3.57
C ILE A 285 -1.67 10.91 4.86
N VAL A 286 -0.46 11.49 4.80
CA VAL A 286 0.28 11.88 6.00
C VAL A 286 -0.26 13.18 6.59
N SER A 287 0.28 13.57 7.77
CA SER A 287 -0.12 14.83 8.43
C SER A 287 0.24 16.08 7.61
N ALA A 288 -0.53 17.15 7.80
CA ALA A 288 -0.39 18.40 7.05
C ALA A 288 0.97 19.11 7.23
N ASP A 289 1.73 18.78 8.26
CA ASP A 289 3.08 19.28 8.50
C ASP A 289 4.16 18.44 7.78
N GLN A 290 3.87 17.18 7.47
CA GLN A 290 4.74 16.28 6.72
C GLN A 290 4.51 16.35 5.20
N ALA A 291 3.26 16.44 4.77
CA ALA A 291 2.88 16.41 3.36
C ALA A 291 3.71 17.36 2.46
N PRO A 292 4.01 18.61 2.83
CA PRO A 292 4.78 19.52 1.97
C PRO A 292 6.20 19.02 1.62
N TRP A 293 6.73 18.07 2.39
CA TRP A 293 8.07 17.53 2.23
C TRP A 293 8.12 16.23 1.44
N ILE A 294 6.96 15.64 1.09
CA ILE A 294 6.89 14.44 0.26
C ILE A 294 6.72 14.86 -1.20
N MET A 295 7.74 14.58 -2.01
CA MET A 295 7.81 14.99 -3.41
C MET A 295 6.87 14.17 -4.31
N THR A 296 6.96 12.87 -4.17
CA THR A 296 6.23 11.84 -4.92
C THR A 296 6.22 10.56 -4.09
N SER A 297 5.52 9.55 -4.56
CA SER A 297 5.59 8.18 -4.05
C SER A 297 5.70 7.22 -5.23
N MET A 298 6.47 6.14 -5.09
CA MET A 298 6.37 5.01 -5.99
C MET A 298 5.07 4.26 -5.66
N ILE A 299 4.13 4.23 -6.59
CA ILE A 299 2.81 3.63 -6.40
C ILE A 299 2.87 2.14 -6.74
N LYS A 300 2.36 1.30 -5.83
CA LYS A 300 2.25 -0.15 -6.00
C LYS A 300 0.82 -0.59 -5.69
N ARG A 301 0.11 -1.09 -6.69
CA ARG A 301 -1.33 -1.33 -6.62
C ARG A 301 -1.68 -2.67 -5.96
N VAL A 302 -1.25 -2.82 -4.69
CA VAL A 302 -1.63 -3.94 -3.84
C VAL A 302 -3.16 -4.04 -3.69
N ASP A 303 -3.84 -2.90 -3.60
CA ASP A 303 -5.30 -2.81 -3.57
C ASP A 303 -5.96 -3.48 -4.79
N THR A 304 -5.42 -3.25 -5.98
CA THR A 304 -5.91 -3.86 -7.20
C THR A 304 -5.63 -5.37 -7.22
N ALA A 305 -4.44 -5.81 -6.83
CA ALA A 305 -4.09 -7.22 -6.79
C ALA A 305 -4.99 -8.02 -5.83
N VAL A 306 -5.27 -7.46 -4.63
CA VAL A 306 -6.21 -8.04 -3.66
C VAL A 306 -7.62 -8.10 -4.24
N TYR A 307 -8.12 -6.98 -4.76
CA TYR A 307 -9.46 -6.89 -5.34
C TYR A 307 -9.66 -7.88 -6.49
N ASP A 308 -8.74 -7.92 -7.45
CA ASP A 308 -8.84 -8.80 -8.63
C ASP A 308 -8.79 -10.28 -8.21
N THR A 309 -8.01 -10.62 -7.19
CA THR A 309 -7.97 -11.99 -6.64
C THR A 309 -9.31 -12.37 -6.00
N ILE A 310 -9.93 -11.47 -5.24
CA ILE A 310 -11.27 -11.69 -4.66
C ILE A 310 -12.30 -11.91 -5.77
N VAL A 311 -12.29 -11.07 -6.80
CA VAL A 311 -13.19 -11.21 -7.95
C VAL A 311 -12.98 -12.55 -8.66
N ALA A 312 -11.72 -12.95 -8.88
CA ALA A 312 -11.41 -14.21 -9.53
C ALA A 312 -11.93 -15.43 -8.76
N VAL A 313 -11.86 -15.42 -7.44
CA VAL A 313 -12.44 -16.50 -6.60
C VAL A 313 -13.96 -16.44 -6.62
N ALA A 314 -14.55 -15.26 -6.50
CA ALA A 314 -16.01 -15.07 -6.54
C ALA A 314 -16.64 -15.56 -7.86
N ASP A 315 -15.96 -15.32 -8.97
CA ASP A 315 -16.38 -15.71 -10.32
C ASP A 315 -15.99 -17.16 -10.70
N GLY A 316 -15.24 -17.85 -9.83
CA GLY A 316 -14.74 -19.21 -10.09
C GLY A 316 -13.69 -19.27 -11.22
N THR A 317 -12.97 -18.17 -11.45
CA THR A 317 -11.92 -18.05 -12.48
C THR A 317 -10.50 -18.05 -11.89
N PHE A 318 -10.38 -18.19 -10.56
CA PHE A 318 -9.09 -18.25 -9.89
C PHE A 318 -8.19 -19.34 -10.47
N THR A 319 -6.94 -19.00 -10.67
CA THR A 319 -5.90 -19.94 -11.10
C THR A 319 -4.65 -19.73 -10.26
N GLY A 320 -4.04 -20.82 -9.81
CA GLY A 320 -2.72 -20.76 -9.19
C GLY A 320 -1.65 -20.36 -10.21
N GLY A 321 -0.51 -19.92 -9.69
CA GLY A 321 0.63 -19.47 -10.48
C GLY A 321 1.03 -18.03 -10.16
N GLY A 322 2.04 -17.50 -10.89
CA GLY A 322 2.51 -16.14 -10.70
C GLY A 322 1.75 -15.12 -11.56
N GLN A 323 1.35 -14.03 -10.95
CA GLN A 323 0.90 -12.81 -11.64
C GLN A 323 1.93 -11.71 -11.36
N VAL A 324 2.32 -10.96 -12.37
CA VAL A 324 3.33 -9.90 -12.24
C VAL A 324 2.73 -8.59 -12.74
N PHE A 325 2.66 -7.63 -11.86
CA PHE A 325 2.11 -6.29 -12.09
C PHE A 325 3.24 -5.29 -12.34
N GLY A 326 3.12 -4.47 -13.38
CA GLY A 326 4.15 -3.51 -13.76
C GLY A 326 3.58 -2.18 -14.26
N LEU A 327 4.42 -1.43 -14.99
CA LEU A 327 3.99 -0.19 -15.65
C LEU A 327 2.98 -0.44 -16.78
N ALA A 328 3.03 -1.62 -17.42
CA ALA A 328 2.22 -1.93 -18.60
C ALA A 328 0.74 -2.16 -18.29
N ASP A 329 0.43 -2.54 -17.05
CA ASP A 329 -0.93 -2.82 -16.57
C ASP A 329 -1.35 -1.89 -15.42
N ASP A 330 -0.62 -0.78 -15.26
CA ASP A 330 -0.83 0.20 -14.18
C ASP A 330 -0.71 -0.39 -12.75
N GLY A 331 -0.09 -1.56 -12.60
CA GLY A 331 0.22 -2.16 -11.30
C GLY A 331 1.31 -1.41 -10.54
N ILE A 332 2.17 -0.71 -11.27
CA ILE A 332 3.20 0.19 -10.77
C ILE A 332 3.06 1.55 -11.45
N SER A 333 3.28 2.63 -10.69
CA SER A 333 3.31 4.00 -11.20
C SER A 333 4.03 4.94 -10.24
N TYR A 334 3.83 6.25 -10.36
CA TYR A 334 4.33 7.25 -9.41
C TYR A 334 3.29 8.36 -9.20
N ALA A 335 3.35 9.03 -8.04
CA ALA A 335 2.43 10.10 -7.66
C ALA A 335 2.86 11.47 -8.21
N THR A 336 1.87 12.33 -8.51
CA THR A 336 2.09 13.72 -8.97
C THR A 336 1.33 14.74 -8.13
N SER A 337 0.90 14.38 -6.94
CA SER A 337 0.02 15.16 -6.07
C SER A 337 0.67 16.41 -5.47
N ASN A 338 2.01 16.47 -5.40
CA ASN A 338 2.75 17.62 -4.90
C ASN A 338 3.40 18.44 -6.04
N PRO A 339 2.68 19.36 -6.71
CA PRO A 339 3.20 20.13 -7.83
C PRO A 339 4.29 21.14 -7.44
N ASP A 340 4.45 21.46 -6.16
CA ASP A 340 5.50 22.37 -5.68
C ASP A 340 6.89 21.71 -5.75
N LEU A 341 6.95 20.40 -5.60
CA LEU A 341 8.19 19.62 -5.71
C LEU A 341 8.26 18.82 -7.02
N MET A 342 7.14 18.31 -7.53
CA MET A 342 7.00 17.64 -8.83
C MET A 342 6.54 18.64 -9.88
N SER A 343 7.48 19.48 -10.37
CA SER A 343 7.17 20.43 -11.44
C SER A 343 6.74 19.71 -12.72
N GLN A 344 5.96 20.39 -13.58
CA GLN A 344 5.54 19.80 -14.85
C GLN A 344 6.74 19.35 -15.71
N ASP A 345 7.85 20.09 -15.67
CA ASP A 345 9.06 19.73 -16.41
C ASP A 345 9.67 18.40 -15.91
N ILE A 346 9.62 18.12 -14.60
CA ILE A 346 10.02 16.82 -14.02
C ILE A 346 9.05 15.73 -14.47
N VAL A 347 7.75 15.97 -14.36
CA VAL A 347 6.71 15.02 -14.76
C VAL A 347 6.86 14.64 -16.23
N ASP A 348 7.02 15.62 -17.14
CA ASP A 348 7.19 15.38 -18.57
C ASP A 348 8.42 14.51 -18.89
N GLN A 349 9.52 14.71 -18.16
CA GLN A 349 10.71 13.89 -18.31
C GLN A 349 10.52 12.47 -17.77
N VAL A 350 9.91 12.32 -16.59
CA VAL A 350 9.60 11.00 -16.00
C VAL A 350 8.68 10.21 -16.92
N GLU A 351 7.65 10.85 -17.51
CA GLU A 351 6.77 10.20 -18.50
C GLU A 351 7.53 9.76 -19.76
N ALA A 352 8.51 10.54 -20.21
CA ALA A 352 9.34 10.12 -21.34
C ALA A 352 10.20 8.88 -21.01
N TYR A 353 10.69 8.75 -19.78
CA TYR A 353 11.40 7.55 -19.32
C TYR A 353 10.45 6.36 -19.12
N LYS A 354 9.26 6.60 -18.56
CA LYS A 354 8.20 5.57 -18.47
C LYS A 354 7.92 4.96 -19.84
N GLN A 355 7.79 5.80 -20.87
CA GLN A 355 7.57 5.30 -22.23
C GLN A 355 8.75 4.46 -22.75
N GLN A 356 9.99 4.83 -22.44
CA GLN A 356 11.17 4.07 -22.85
C GLN A 356 11.24 2.69 -22.16
N ILE A 357 10.79 2.59 -20.91
CA ILE A 357 10.65 1.28 -20.23
C ILE A 357 9.56 0.44 -20.90
N LEU A 358 8.38 1.02 -21.16
CA LEU A 358 7.26 0.34 -21.84
C LEU A 358 7.62 -0.13 -23.25
N ASP A 359 8.43 0.63 -23.97
CA ASP A 359 8.90 0.28 -25.31
C ASP A 359 10.08 -0.72 -25.30
N GLY A 360 10.59 -1.08 -24.11
CA GLY A 360 11.73 -1.98 -23.93
C GLY A 360 13.09 -1.33 -24.33
N THR A 361 13.15 0.00 -24.48
CA THR A 361 14.39 0.73 -24.76
C THR A 361 15.29 0.79 -23.51
N ILE A 362 14.67 0.87 -22.35
CA ILE A 362 15.32 0.79 -21.04
C ILE A 362 14.88 -0.50 -20.36
N GLU A 363 15.84 -1.34 -20.00
CA GLU A 363 15.66 -2.48 -19.13
C GLU A 363 16.17 -2.10 -17.74
N VAL A 364 15.25 -2.00 -16.77
CA VAL A 364 15.59 -1.58 -15.43
C VAL A 364 16.23 -2.75 -14.67
N PRO A 365 17.40 -2.55 -14.00
CA PRO A 365 18.04 -3.62 -13.25
C PRO A 365 17.21 -4.02 -12.03
N THR A 366 17.18 -5.32 -11.73
CA THR A 366 16.49 -5.91 -10.56
C THR A 366 17.44 -6.14 -9.38
N GLU A 367 18.74 -5.99 -9.56
CA GLU A 367 19.76 -6.09 -8.52
C GLU A 367 20.59 -4.81 -8.45
N PRO A 368 20.92 -4.32 -7.23
CA PRO A 368 21.83 -3.19 -7.09
C PRO A 368 23.19 -3.46 -7.71
N ALA A 369 23.85 -2.41 -8.23
CA ALA A 369 25.17 -2.54 -8.75
C ALA A 369 26.15 -3.06 -7.68
N LYS A 370 26.95 -4.07 -8.02
CA LYS A 370 27.96 -4.58 -7.08
C LYS A 370 29.01 -3.50 -6.83
N SER A 371 29.09 -3.05 -5.57
CA SER A 371 30.07 -2.07 -5.09
C SER A 371 31.52 -2.63 -5.12
#